data_ac40f4a32b58cec38438f3e6b9bb43a7
#
_entry.id   ac40f4a32b58cec38438f3e6b9bb43a7
#
_cell.length_a   1.000
_cell.length_b   1.000
_cell.length_c   1.000
_cell.angle_alpha   90.00
_cell.angle_beta   90.00
_cell.angle_gamma   90.00
#
_symmetry.space_group_name_H-M   'P 1'
#
loop_
_entity.id
_entity.type
_entity.pdbx_description
1 polymer ?
#
loop_
_entity_poly.entity_id
_entity_poly.type
_entity_poly.pdbx_seq_one_letter_code
_entity_poly.pdbx_strand_id
1 'polypeptide(L)'
;MALPSETVDTRFTRLVGCRLPFQLAALGGVGTTELAAAVSAGGGLGMVPYGVEPPAAELGPAGIGFLIPYVPPARVITEAASRVRVVEFFQGDPDENLVAAGHDGGALVSWQVGSVDEGRAAAAAGCDLVVAQGVEAGGHVRGTTPLDQLMPAMLAAVSVPVLAAGGIGRAERAAALIAAGADAVRVGTRFLACPECNTHTAYAEALLAAGADDTVITGDFDDGGHWPGAARVLGGSLIRARRSGNRSTMPPTRAAEHPLAMACYAGMSVAHLTRIQPAAEVLRDLASQL
;
A
#
# COMPACT_ATOMS: atom_id res chain seq x y z
N MET A 1 2.35 11.08 22.32
CA MET A 1 1.30 10.21 22.86
C MET A 1 1.74 8.75 22.75
N ALA A 2 1.33 7.86 23.66
CA ALA A 2 1.53 6.43 23.49
C ALA A 2 0.61 5.89 22.40
N LEU A 3 0.98 4.75 21.74
CA LEU A 3 0.02 4.00 20.91
C LEU A 3 -1.17 3.57 21.78
N PRO A 4 -2.39 3.46 21.23
CA PRO A 4 -3.51 2.86 21.94
C PRO A 4 -3.08 1.49 22.50
N SER A 5 -3.26 1.30 23.82
CA SER A 5 -2.98 0.01 24.47
C SER A 5 -4.06 -1.02 24.16
N GLU A 6 -5.25 -0.55 23.81
CA GLU A 6 -6.40 -1.37 23.47
C GLU A 6 -6.49 -1.63 21.96
N THR A 7 -7.10 -2.75 21.62
CA THR A 7 -7.38 -3.10 20.23
C THR A 7 -8.55 -2.28 19.72
N VAL A 8 -8.38 -1.60 18.59
CA VAL A 8 -9.50 -0.97 17.87
C VAL A 8 -10.27 -2.08 17.16
N ASP A 9 -11.51 -2.31 17.63
CA ASP A 9 -12.31 -3.44 17.18
C ASP A 9 -12.96 -3.18 15.81
N THR A 10 -12.46 -3.86 14.77
CA THR A 10 -13.03 -3.87 13.42
C THR A 10 -13.04 -5.31 12.88
N ARG A 11 -13.75 -5.55 11.77
CA ARG A 11 -13.68 -6.86 11.10
C ARG A 11 -12.25 -7.20 10.67
N PHE A 12 -11.49 -6.18 10.21
CA PHE A 12 -10.10 -6.35 9.81
C PHE A 12 -9.21 -6.76 11.00
N THR A 13 -9.27 -6.06 12.13
CA THR A 13 -8.39 -6.36 13.29
C THR A 13 -8.67 -7.74 13.86
N ARG A 14 -9.95 -8.15 13.91
CA ARG A 14 -10.33 -9.51 14.33
C ARG A 14 -9.83 -10.58 13.36
N LEU A 15 -9.97 -10.34 12.04
CA LEU A 15 -9.62 -11.32 11.02
C LEU A 15 -8.10 -11.47 10.89
N VAL A 16 -7.37 -10.37 10.86
CA VAL A 16 -5.91 -10.35 10.66
C VAL A 16 -5.16 -10.67 11.95
N GLY A 17 -5.71 -10.32 13.11
CA GLY A 17 -5.06 -10.52 14.40
C GLY A 17 -4.11 -9.37 14.78
N CYS A 18 -4.37 -8.15 14.29
CA CYS A 18 -3.62 -6.94 14.66
C CYS A 18 -4.42 -6.06 15.63
N ARG A 19 -3.76 -5.09 16.29
CA ARG A 19 -4.40 -4.20 17.26
C ARG A 19 -5.00 -2.95 16.62
N LEU A 20 -4.39 -2.47 15.55
CA LEU A 20 -4.77 -1.24 14.88
C LEU A 20 -5.25 -1.53 13.45
N PRO A 21 -6.29 -0.86 12.98
CA PRO A 21 -6.83 -1.06 11.63
C PRO A 21 -6.00 -0.31 10.58
N PHE A 22 -4.70 -0.60 10.56
CA PHE A 22 -3.73 -0.03 9.62
C PHE A 22 -2.97 -1.11 8.88
N GLN A 23 -2.89 -0.97 7.56
CA GLN A 23 -2.04 -1.77 6.69
C GLN A 23 -0.98 -0.87 6.06
N LEU A 24 0.30 -1.29 6.14
CA LEU A 24 1.36 -0.74 5.30
C LEU A 24 1.12 -1.13 3.84
N ALA A 25 1.24 -0.23 2.89
CA ALA A 25 1.29 -0.62 1.49
C ALA A 25 2.60 -1.40 1.20
N ALA A 26 2.52 -2.45 0.39
CA ALA A 26 3.70 -3.15 -0.10
C ALA A 26 4.48 -2.23 -1.08
N LEU A 27 5.47 -1.51 -0.56
CA LEU A 27 6.21 -0.47 -1.30
C LEU A 27 7.26 -1.12 -2.21
N GLY A 28 6.89 -1.41 -3.45
CA GLY A 28 7.80 -2.01 -4.45
C GLY A 28 9.12 -1.24 -4.57
N GLY A 29 10.24 -1.96 -4.58
CA GLY A 29 11.59 -1.43 -4.74
C GLY A 29 12.19 -0.72 -3.51
N VAL A 30 11.38 -0.12 -2.62
CA VAL A 30 11.88 0.61 -1.45
C VAL A 30 11.39 0.06 -0.10
N GLY A 31 10.36 -0.79 -0.10
CA GLY A 31 9.89 -1.47 1.12
C GLY A 31 10.92 -2.47 1.62
N THR A 32 11.06 -2.58 2.94
CA THR A 32 12.04 -3.44 3.62
C THR A 32 11.37 -4.28 4.70
N THR A 33 12.08 -5.31 5.14
CA THR A 33 11.70 -6.12 6.31
C THR A 33 11.58 -5.26 7.57
N GLU A 34 12.52 -4.31 7.76
CA GLU A 34 12.57 -3.43 8.93
C GLU A 34 11.34 -2.50 8.99
N LEU A 35 10.93 -1.96 7.84
CA LEU A 35 9.74 -1.12 7.75
C LEU A 35 8.48 -1.91 8.11
N ALA A 36 8.32 -3.10 7.53
CA ALA A 36 7.18 -3.97 7.83
C ALA A 36 7.19 -4.43 9.30
N ALA A 37 8.36 -4.77 9.85
CA ALA A 37 8.54 -5.15 11.24
C ALA A 37 8.11 -4.03 12.21
N ALA A 38 8.50 -2.78 11.92
CA ALA A 38 8.13 -1.64 12.74
C ALA A 38 6.61 -1.40 12.76
N VAL A 39 5.93 -1.62 11.63
CA VAL A 39 4.46 -1.50 11.54
C VAL A 39 3.76 -2.67 12.26
N SER A 40 4.24 -3.92 12.09
CA SER A 40 3.69 -5.10 12.77
C SER A 40 3.85 -4.98 14.30
N ALA A 41 5.05 -4.66 14.79
CA ALA A 41 5.32 -4.44 16.20
C ALA A 41 4.51 -3.26 16.78
N GLY A 42 4.25 -2.24 15.96
CA GLY A 42 3.37 -1.12 16.28
C GLY A 42 1.88 -1.49 16.40
N GLY A 43 1.49 -2.69 15.97
CA GLY A 43 0.12 -3.21 16.08
C GLY A 43 -0.70 -3.14 14.80
N GLY A 44 -0.11 -2.73 13.66
CA GLY A 44 -0.71 -2.79 12.33
C GLY A 44 -0.38 -4.08 11.58
N LEU A 45 -0.72 -4.14 10.30
CA LEU A 45 -0.31 -5.17 9.35
C LEU A 45 0.88 -4.65 8.54
N GLY A 46 2.09 -5.17 8.80
CA GLY A 46 3.29 -4.87 8.02
C GLY A 46 3.27 -5.63 6.69
N MET A 47 3.48 -4.95 5.57
CA MET A 47 3.51 -5.57 4.25
C MET A 47 4.88 -5.40 3.60
N VAL A 48 5.37 -6.46 2.97
CA VAL A 48 6.56 -6.40 2.10
C VAL A 48 6.17 -6.68 0.65
N PRO A 49 6.88 -6.13 -0.33
CA PRO A 49 6.73 -6.58 -1.71
C PRO A 49 7.33 -7.99 -1.87
N TYR A 50 6.79 -8.77 -2.81
CA TYR A 50 7.37 -10.07 -3.16
C TYR A 50 8.86 -9.92 -3.50
N GLY A 51 9.68 -10.84 -2.98
CA GLY A 51 11.14 -10.80 -3.08
C GLY A 51 11.84 -10.15 -1.87
N VAL A 52 11.10 -9.53 -0.96
CA VAL A 52 11.59 -9.05 0.33
C VAL A 52 11.15 -10.03 1.42
N GLU A 53 12.05 -10.37 2.35
CA GLU A 53 11.78 -11.27 3.47
C GLU A 53 10.73 -10.64 4.41
N PRO A 54 9.62 -11.34 4.73
CA PRO A 54 8.68 -10.84 5.74
C PRO A 54 9.32 -10.83 7.13
N PRO A 55 8.86 -9.93 8.02
CA PRO A 55 9.34 -9.91 9.41
C PRO A 55 8.98 -11.18 10.17
N ALA A 56 9.71 -11.46 11.26
CA ALA A 56 9.43 -12.57 12.14
C ALA A 56 8.03 -12.47 12.75
N ALA A 57 7.32 -13.60 12.85
CA ALA A 57 5.92 -13.66 13.28
C ALA A 57 5.67 -13.14 14.71
N GLU A 58 6.68 -13.22 15.57
CA GLU A 58 6.62 -12.71 16.96
C GLU A 58 6.43 -11.20 17.04
N LEU A 59 6.75 -10.47 15.98
CA LEU A 59 6.57 -9.02 15.89
C LEU A 59 5.12 -8.61 15.54
N GLY A 60 4.27 -9.57 15.17
CA GLY A 60 2.89 -9.35 14.79
C GLY A 60 2.59 -9.80 13.36
N PRO A 61 1.35 -9.59 12.86
CA PRO A 61 0.96 -10.06 11.54
C PRO A 61 1.72 -9.32 10.44
N ALA A 62 2.15 -10.09 9.44
CA ALA A 62 2.78 -9.57 8.24
C ALA A 62 2.11 -10.10 6.97
N GLY A 63 2.38 -9.44 5.84
CA GLY A 63 1.88 -9.88 4.54
C GLY A 63 2.87 -9.63 3.41
N ILE A 64 2.61 -10.26 2.27
CA ILE A 64 3.37 -10.13 1.03
C ILE A 64 2.46 -9.62 -0.09
N GLY A 65 2.90 -8.58 -0.80
CA GLY A 65 2.21 -8.05 -1.99
C GLY A 65 2.80 -8.58 -3.29
N PHE A 66 1.94 -9.11 -4.16
CA PHE A 66 2.27 -9.58 -5.49
C PHE A 66 1.70 -8.64 -6.55
N LEU A 67 2.49 -8.37 -7.58
CA LEU A 67 2.05 -7.62 -8.75
C LEU A 67 1.71 -8.61 -9.88
N ILE A 68 0.47 -8.58 -10.34
CA ILE A 68 -0.04 -9.56 -11.31
C ILE A 68 0.82 -9.67 -12.58
N PRO A 69 1.34 -8.57 -13.20
CA PRO A 69 2.21 -8.71 -14.37
C PRO A 69 3.49 -9.52 -14.11
N TYR A 70 3.88 -9.68 -12.84
CA TYR A 70 5.10 -10.38 -12.41
C TYR A 70 4.79 -11.47 -11.37
N VAL A 71 3.55 -11.95 -11.32
CA VAL A 71 3.15 -12.97 -10.36
C VAL A 71 3.89 -14.27 -10.63
N PRO A 72 4.50 -14.89 -9.60
CA PRO A 72 5.18 -16.17 -9.78
C PRO A 72 4.17 -17.32 -9.91
N PRO A 73 4.63 -18.53 -10.31
CA PRO A 73 3.76 -19.71 -10.34
C PRO A 73 3.06 -19.97 -8.99
N ALA A 74 1.84 -20.53 -9.02
CA ALA A 74 0.98 -20.76 -7.85
C ALA A 74 1.70 -21.43 -6.67
N ARG A 75 2.55 -22.45 -6.92
CA ARG A 75 3.35 -23.10 -5.88
C ARG A 75 4.23 -22.16 -5.06
N VAL A 76 4.74 -21.09 -5.68
CA VAL A 76 5.58 -20.08 -5.01
C VAL A 76 4.71 -19.15 -4.17
N ILE A 77 3.49 -18.85 -4.63
CA ILE A 77 2.50 -18.11 -3.85
C ILE A 77 2.11 -18.91 -2.60
N THR A 78 1.81 -20.20 -2.75
CA THR A 78 1.47 -21.10 -1.63
C THR A 78 2.62 -21.17 -0.60
N GLU A 79 3.87 -21.29 -1.07
CA GLU A 79 5.05 -21.27 -0.19
C GLU A 79 5.18 -19.92 0.55
N ALA A 80 5.04 -18.80 -0.14
CA ALA A 80 5.08 -17.48 0.47
C ALA A 80 3.93 -17.28 1.47
N ALA A 81 2.73 -17.74 1.13
CA ALA A 81 1.53 -17.66 1.96
C ALA A 81 1.67 -18.44 3.28
N SER A 82 2.43 -19.55 3.31
CA SER A 82 2.67 -20.31 4.55
C SER A 82 3.50 -19.57 5.60
N ARG A 83 4.09 -18.43 5.24
CA ARG A 83 5.00 -17.64 6.08
C ARG A 83 4.41 -16.33 6.57
N VAL A 84 3.20 -15.98 6.10
CA VAL A 84 2.58 -14.68 6.39
C VAL A 84 1.09 -14.81 6.70
N ARG A 85 0.53 -13.77 7.30
CA ARG A 85 -0.90 -13.73 7.60
C ARG A 85 -1.74 -13.35 6.38
N VAL A 86 -1.23 -12.49 5.49
CA VAL A 86 -1.96 -11.97 4.33
C VAL A 86 -1.10 -12.05 3.08
N VAL A 87 -1.64 -12.55 1.99
CA VAL A 87 -1.12 -12.31 0.65
C VAL A 87 -2.03 -11.32 -0.08
N GLU A 88 -1.46 -10.40 -0.81
CA GLU A 88 -2.20 -9.37 -1.53
C GLU A 88 -1.81 -9.33 -2.99
N PHE A 89 -2.80 -9.20 -3.86
CA PHE A 89 -2.62 -9.06 -5.30
C PHE A 89 -3.04 -7.67 -5.78
N PHE A 90 -2.32 -7.17 -6.79
CA PHE A 90 -2.57 -5.86 -7.39
C PHE A 90 -2.22 -5.82 -8.87
N GLN A 91 -2.82 -4.90 -9.64
CA GLN A 91 -2.59 -4.65 -11.08
C GLN A 91 -2.96 -5.80 -12.00
N GLY A 92 -4.09 -6.42 -11.73
CA GLY A 92 -4.72 -7.43 -12.57
C GLY A 92 -6.13 -7.71 -12.11
N ASP A 93 -6.87 -8.40 -12.94
CA ASP A 93 -8.23 -8.82 -12.59
C ASP A 93 -8.18 -9.93 -11.55
N PRO A 94 -9.15 -9.98 -10.61
CA PRO A 94 -9.22 -11.05 -9.62
C PRO A 94 -9.28 -12.43 -10.26
N ASP A 95 -8.43 -13.35 -9.76
CA ASP A 95 -8.26 -14.71 -10.27
C ASP A 95 -8.42 -15.72 -9.12
N GLU A 96 -9.41 -16.59 -9.22
CA GLU A 96 -9.72 -17.60 -8.21
C GLU A 96 -8.61 -18.64 -7.99
N ASN A 97 -7.76 -18.89 -9.00
CA ASN A 97 -6.62 -19.81 -8.84
C ASN A 97 -5.51 -19.17 -7.98
N LEU A 98 -5.29 -17.85 -8.12
CA LEU A 98 -4.36 -17.12 -7.27
C LEU A 98 -4.87 -17.00 -5.84
N VAL A 99 -6.19 -16.81 -5.68
CA VAL A 99 -6.84 -16.82 -4.37
C VAL A 99 -6.70 -18.20 -3.72
N ALA A 100 -6.99 -19.28 -4.45
CA ALA A 100 -6.82 -20.64 -3.96
C ALA A 100 -5.37 -20.92 -3.54
N ALA A 101 -4.38 -20.48 -4.33
CA ALA A 101 -2.96 -20.66 -3.99
C ALA A 101 -2.57 -19.96 -2.67
N GLY A 102 -3.14 -18.79 -2.39
CA GLY A 102 -2.97 -18.10 -1.11
C GLY A 102 -3.59 -18.86 0.05
N HIS A 103 -4.82 -19.35 -0.11
CA HIS A 103 -5.52 -20.16 0.89
C HIS A 103 -4.84 -21.50 1.14
N ASP A 104 -4.32 -22.17 0.11
CA ASP A 104 -3.58 -23.44 0.23
C ASP A 104 -2.32 -23.28 1.11
N GLY A 105 -1.73 -22.09 1.15
CA GLY A 105 -0.65 -21.75 2.07
C GLY A 105 -1.11 -21.35 3.48
N GLY A 106 -2.41 -21.19 3.70
CA GLY A 106 -2.98 -20.82 5.02
C GLY A 106 -3.06 -19.31 5.27
N ALA A 107 -2.76 -18.46 4.28
CA ALA A 107 -2.91 -17.01 4.40
C ALA A 107 -4.33 -16.55 4.06
N LEU A 108 -4.70 -15.40 4.59
CA LEU A 108 -5.82 -14.60 4.07
C LEU A 108 -5.41 -13.98 2.73
N VAL A 109 -6.38 -13.84 1.83
CA VAL A 109 -6.15 -13.25 0.52
C VAL A 109 -6.83 -11.90 0.39
N SER A 110 -6.06 -10.90 -0.02
CA SER A 110 -6.50 -9.54 -0.29
C SER A 110 -6.32 -9.20 -1.76
N TRP A 111 -7.23 -8.40 -2.31
CA TRP A 111 -7.09 -7.84 -3.66
C TRP A 111 -7.27 -6.34 -3.64
N GLN A 112 -6.30 -5.61 -4.24
CA GLN A 112 -6.42 -4.16 -4.39
C GLN A 112 -7.11 -3.85 -5.72
N VAL A 113 -8.18 -3.05 -5.64
CA VAL A 113 -9.10 -2.74 -6.74
C VAL A 113 -9.31 -1.24 -6.89
N GLY A 114 -9.66 -0.79 -8.09
CA GLY A 114 -9.93 0.60 -8.41
C GLY A 114 -11.40 0.91 -8.72
N SER A 115 -12.28 -0.11 -8.72
CA SER A 115 -13.70 0.04 -9.02
C SER A 115 -14.56 -0.92 -8.19
N VAL A 116 -15.85 -0.62 -8.10
CA VAL A 116 -16.83 -1.47 -7.40
C VAL A 116 -16.98 -2.83 -8.09
N ASP A 117 -16.94 -2.86 -9.42
CA ASP A 117 -17.07 -4.11 -10.17
C ASP A 117 -15.85 -5.03 -9.95
N GLU A 118 -14.64 -4.48 -9.87
CA GLU A 118 -13.46 -5.24 -9.46
C GLU A 118 -13.59 -5.74 -8.02
N GLY A 119 -14.15 -4.93 -7.10
CA GLY A 119 -14.41 -5.34 -5.73
C GLY A 119 -15.37 -6.52 -5.62
N ARG A 120 -16.45 -6.50 -6.42
CA ARG A 120 -17.38 -7.66 -6.53
C ARG A 120 -16.69 -8.88 -7.09
N ALA A 121 -15.87 -8.70 -8.12
CA ALA A 121 -15.10 -9.79 -8.72
C ALA A 121 -14.10 -10.41 -7.71
N ALA A 122 -13.40 -9.58 -6.93
CA ALA A 122 -12.48 -10.04 -5.88
C ALA A 122 -13.24 -10.85 -4.79
N ALA A 123 -14.38 -10.34 -4.33
CA ALA A 123 -15.19 -11.06 -3.35
C ALA A 123 -15.74 -12.39 -3.93
N ALA A 124 -16.18 -12.39 -5.20
CA ALA A 124 -16.66 -13.60 -5.89
C ALA A 124 -15.54 -14.63 -6.13
N ALA A 125 -14.31 -14.18 -6.37
CA ALA A 125 -13.13 -15.05 -6.49
C ALA A 125 -12.68 -15.66 -5.13
N GLY A 126 -13.31 -15.25 -4.02
CA GLY A 126 -13.05 -15.80 -2.68
C GLY A 126 -12.05 -15.00 -1.85
N CYS A 127 -11.72 -13.75 -2.21
CA CYS A 127 -10.86 -12.91 -1.38
C CYS A 127 -11.49 -12.66 0.00
N ASP A 128 -10.66 -12.70 1.04
CA ASP A 128 -11.05 -12.41 2.43
C ASP A 128 -11.12 -10.91 2.71
N LEU A 129 -10.39 -10.11 1.95
CA LEU A 129 -10.24 -8.67 2.11
C LEU A 129 -10.23 -7.98 0.73
N VAL A 130 -10.78 -6.77 0.66
CA VAL A 130 -10.68 -5.90 -0.52
C VAL A 130 -10.04 -4.58 -0.14
N VAL A 131 -9.05 -4.14 -0.90
CA VAL A 131 -8.45 -2.81 -0.75
C VAL A 131 -9.01 -1.89 -1.83
N ALA A 132 -9.88 -0.96 -1.44
CA ALA A 132 -10.45 0.05 -2.34
C ALA A 132 -9.46 1.21 -2.53
N GLN A 133 -8.84 1.28 -3.72
CA GLN A 133 -7.86 2.31 -4.03
C GLN A 133 -8.51 3.50 -4.72
N GLY A 134 -8.53 4.66 -4.04
CA GLY A 134 -8.90 5.93 -4.66
C GLY A 134 -7.80 6.50 -5.56
N VAL A 135 -8.20 7.37 -6.49
CA VAL A 135 -7.30 8.04 -7.44
C VAL A 135 -6.22 8.89 -6.77
N GLU A 136 -6.38 9.24 -5.50
CA GLU A 136 -5.43 9.99 -4.68
C GLU A 136 -4.19 9.18 -4.27
N ALA A 137 -4.20 7.87 -4.48
CA ALA A 137 -3.10 6.99 -4.12
C ALA A 137 -1.83 7.31 -4.92
N GLY A 138 -0.66 7.10 -4.30
CA GLY A 138 0.64 7.11 -4.95
C GLY A 138 1.00 5.77 -5.54
N GLY A 139 1.99 5.75 -6.43
CA GLY A 139 2.33 4.55 -7.18
C GLY A 139 1.33 4.28 -8.30
N HIS A 140 1.25 3.05 -8.74
CA HIS A 140 0.31 2.65 -9.78
C HIS A 140 -1.13 2.79 -9.30
N VAL A 141 -1.97 3.41 -10.12
CA VAL A 141 -3.37 3.70 -9.81
C VAL A 141 -4.25 2.88 -10.74
N ARG A 142 -5.10 2.00 -10.17
CA ARG A 142 -5.95 1.08 -10.93
C ARG A 142 -7.18 1.77 -11.48
N GLY A 143 -7.82 2.64 -10.68
CA GLY A 143 -9.05 3.32 -11.03
C GLY A 143 -8.90 4.84 -11.16
N THR A 144 -10.01 5.50 -11.53
CA THR A 144 -10.09 6.96 -11.66
C THR A 144 -11.02 7.60 -10.65
N THR A 145 -11.68 6.79 -9.81
CA THR A 145 -12.69 7.25 -8.86
C THR A 145 -12.02 7.79 -7.58
N PRO A 146 -12.40 8.98 -7.09
CA PRO A 146 -11.97 9.47 -5.80
C PRO A 146 -12.41 8.55 -4.65
N LEU A 147 -11.56 8.43 -3.63
CA LEU A 147 -11.81 7.53 -2.48
C LEU A 147 -13.13 7.80 -1.79
N ASP A 148 -13.52 9.08 -1.65
CA ASP A 148 -14.77 9.48 -1.01
C ASP A 148 -16.04 9.03 -1.77
N GLN A 149 -15.91 8.77 -3.07
CA GLN A 149 -16.99 8.21 -3.88
C GLN A 149 -16.91 6.68 -3.94
N LEU A 150 -15.69 6.13 -4.00
CA LEU A 150 -15.47 4.69 -4.11
C LEU A 150 -15.86 3.95 -2.83
N MET A 151 -15.51 4.48 -1.65
CA MET A 151 -15.72 3.79 -0.38
C MET A 151 -17.19 3.48 -0.06
N PRO A 152 -18.13 4.45 -0.07
CA PRO A 152 -19.53 4.14 0.21
C PRO A 152 -20.12 3.11 -0.76
N ALA A 153 -19.77 3.23 -2.04
CA ALA A 153 -20.23 2.31 -3.08
C ALA A 153 -19.63 0.89 -2.90
N MET A 154 -18.37 0.80 -2.49
CA MET A 154 -17.70 -0.47 -2.21
C MET A 154 -18.31 -1.16 -0.98
N LEU A 155 -18.51 -0.44 0.12
CA LEU A 155 -19.12 -0.96 1.35
C LEU A 155 -20.55 -1.50 1.11
N ALA A 156 -21.30 -0.87 0.20
CA ALA A 156 -22.62 -1.35 -0.19
C ALA A 156 -22.60 -2.57 -1.14
N ALA A 157 -21.46 -2.81 -1.80
CA ALA A 157 -21.36 -3.80 -2.88
C ALA A 157 -20.77 -5.14 -2.46
N VAL A 158 -19.95 -5.19 -1.39
CA VAL A 158 -19.25 -6.39 -0.94
C VAL A 158 -19.48 -6.65 0.53
N SER A 159 -19.47 -7.93 0.93
CA SER A 159 -19.66 -8.36 2.33
C SER A 159 -18.35 -8.58 3.09
N VAL A 160 -17.24 -8.74 2.37
CA VAL A 160 -15.90 -8.88 2.96
C VAL A 160 -15.40 -7.56 3.55
N PRO A 161 -14.45 -7.58 4.53
CA PRO A 161 -13.84 -6.36 5.03
C PRO A 161 -13.19 -5.53 3.93
N VAL A 162 -13.41 -4.20 3.99
CA VAL A 162 -12.91 -3.24 3.01
C VAL A 162 -11.90 -2.28 3.66
N LEU A 163 -10.71 -2.21 3.06
CA LEU A 163 -9.68 -1.27 3.42
C LEU A 163 -9.70 -0.06 2.50
N ALA A 164 -9.63 1.14 3.07
CA ALA A 164 -9.53 2.39 2.31
C ALA A 164 -8.07 2.70 1.98
N ALA A 165 -7.75 2.98 0.72
CA ALA A 165 -6.40 3.33 0.26
C ALA A 165 -6.40 4.59 -0.61
N GLY A 166 -5.46 5.50 -0.36
CA GLY A 166 -5.28 6.75 -1.13
C GLY A 166 -5.58 8.02 -0.34
N GLY A 167 -4.69 8.99 -0.42
CA GLY A 167 -4.85 10.29 0.23
C GLY A 167 -4.80 10.31 1.76
N ILE A 168 -4.44 9.22 2.42
CA ILE A 168 -4.49 9.08 3.88
C ILE A 168 -3.15 9.50 4.48
N GLY A 169 -3.09 10.69 5.05
CA GLY A 169 -1.85 11.27 5.60
C GLY A 169 -1.99 11.82 7.03
N ARG A 170 -3.19 11.84 7.60
CA ARG A 170 -3.50 12.41 8.93
C ARG A 170 -4.43 11.52 9.71
N ALA A 171 -4.39 11.62 11.05
CA ALA A 171 -5.24 10.86 11.98
C ALA A 171 -6.73 11.13 11.75
N GLU A 172 -7.11 12.39 11.51
CA GLU A 172 -8.50 12.79 11.26
C GLU A 172 -9.08 12.07 10.02
N ARG A 173 -8.25 11.93 8.97
CA ARG A 173 -8.68 11.23 7.75
C ARG A 173 -8.84 9.73 7.98
N ALA A 174 -7.91 9.11 8.72
CA ALA A 174 -7.99 7.71 9.08
C ALA A 174 -9.24 7.43 9.94
N ALA A 175 -9.44 8.22 11.00
CA ALA A 175 -10.60 8.09 11.89
C ALA A 175 -11.94 8.31 11.15
N ALA A 176 -12.01 9.31 10.26
CA ALA A 176 -13.21 9.57 9.47
C ALA A 176 -13.57 8.39 8.54
N LEU A 177 -12.58 7.74 7.91
CA LEU A 177 -12.81 6.57 7.07
C LEU A 177 -13.27 5.35 7.87
N ILE A 178 -12.66 5.10 9.04
CA ILE A 178 -13.10 4.02 9.93
C ILE A 178 -14.52 4.29 10.44
N ALA A 179 -14.82 5.53 10.89
CA ALA A 179 -16.17 5.92 11.32
C ALA A 179 -17.21 5.80 10.19
N ALA A 180 -16.80 6.00 8.93
CA ALA A 180 -17.65 5.81 7.75
C ALA A 180 -17.83 4.33 7.35
N GLY A 181 -17.23 3.37 8.07
CA GLY A 181 -17.40 1.94 7.87
C GLY A 181 -16.25 1.22 7.19
N ALA A 182 -15.13 1.89 6.90
CA ALA A 182 -13.93 1.17 6.48
C ALA A 182 -13.44 0.26 7.62
N ASP A 183 -13.06 -0.97 7.30
CA ASP A 183 -12.55 -1.92 8.30
C ASP A 183 -11.08 -1.66 8.67
N ALA A 184 -10.34 -1.01 7.77
CA ALA A 184 -8.98 -0.53 7.99
C ALA A 184 -8.63 0.56 6.97
N VAL A 185 -7.48 1.18 7.17
CA VAL A 185 -6.86 2.08 6.19
C VAL A 185 -5.50 1.53 5.75
N ARG A 186 -5.21 1.66 4.45
CA ARG A 186 -3.92 1.32 3.88
C ARG A 186 -3.12 2.58 3.57
N VAL A 187 -1.89 2.63 4.04
CA VAL A 187 -1.03 3.81 3.96
C VAL A 187 0.29 3.46 3.29
N GLY A 188 0.68 4.26 2.29
CA GLY A 188 1.96 4.11 1.58
C GLY A 188 2.85 5.33 1.75
N THR A 189 2.49 6.45 1.14
CA THR A 189 3.33 7.65 0.98
C THR A 189 3.91 8.17 2.30
N ARG A 190 3.16 8.10 3.40
CA ARG A 190 3.64 8.52 4.73
C ARG A 190 4.86 7.71 5.23
N PHE A 191 5.00 6.47 4.78
CA PHE A 191 6.11 5.60 5.17
C PHE A 191 7.33 5.71 4.26
N LEU A 192 7.23 6.38 3.11
CA LEU A 192 8.36 6.54 2.18
C LEU A 192 9.52 7.35 2.76
N ALA A 193 9.25 8.26 3.69
CA ALA A 193 10.27 9.07 4.36
C ALA A 193 10.75 8.47 5.71
N CYS A 194 10.38 7.23 6.02
CA CYS A 194 10.85 6.57 7.24
C CYS A 194 12.31 6.09 7.09
N PRO A 195 13.13 6.18 8.15
CA PRO A 195 14.49 5.65 8.13
C PRO A 195 14.57 4.15 7.82
N GLU A 196 13.52 3.38 8.13
CA GLU A 196 13.41 1.94 7.86
C GLU A 196 13.16 1.66 6.37
N CYS A 197 12.67 2.63 5.59
CA CYS A 197 12.46 2.48 4.16
C CYS A 197 13.78 2.62 3.38
N ASN A 198 13.94 1.91 2.26
CA ASN A 198 15.12 2.01 1.39
C ASN A 198 15.05 3.19 0.41
N THR A 199 14.33 4.24 0.78
CA THR A 199 14.15 5.45 -0.04
C THR A 199 15.45 6.26 -0.10
N HIS A 200 15.82 6.75 -1.29
CA HIS A 200 16.97 7.67 -1.46
C HIS A 200 16.73 8.99 -0.71
N THR A 201 17.77 9.56 -0.09
CA THR A 201 17.67 10.80 0.70
C THR A 201 17.07 11.95 -0.11
N ALA A 202 17.54 12.19 -1.35
CA ALA A 202 16.99 13.25 -2.20
C ALA A 202 15.51 13.02 -2.57
N TYR A 203 15.06 11.76 -2.66
CA TYR A 203 13.64 11.46 -2.86
C TYR A 203 12.83 11.75 -1.60
N ALA A 204 13.32 11.37 -0.41
CA ALA A 204 12.69 11.70 0.86
C ALA A 204 12.56 13.23 1.06
N GLU A 205 13.62 13.98 0.76
CA GLU A 205 13.62 15.45 0.78
C GLU A 205 12.61 16.05 -0.20
N ALA A 206 12.53 15.50 -1.43
CA ALA A 206 11.55 15.94 -2.42
C ALA A 206 10.11 15.67 -1.98
N LEU A 207 9.87 14.55 -1.27
CA LEU A 207 8.56 14.26 -0.65
C LEU A 207 8.21 15.28 0.44
N LEU A 208 9.17 15.65 1.31
CA LEU A 208 8.95 16.62 2.38
C LEU A 208 8.68 18.05 1.84
N ALA A 209 9.19 18.37 0.66
CA ALA A 209 9.00 19.67 0.03
C ALA A 209 7.72 19.77 -0.81
N ALA A 210 7.02 18.66 -1.05
CA ALA A 210 5.90 18.59 -1.98
C ALA A 210 4.55 18.79 -1.31
N GLY A 211 3.64 19.50 -1.99
CA GLY A 211 2.22 19.55 -1.70
C GLY A 211 1.42 18.52 -2.51
N ALA A 212 0.11 18.44 -2.25
CA ALA A 212 -0.78 17.54 -2.98
C ALA A 212 -0.80 17.82 -4.49
N ASP A 213 -0.78 19.10 -4.87
CA ASP A 213 -0.82 19.57 -6.25
C ASP A 213 0.52 19.36 -7.01
N ASP A 214 1.58 19.01 -6.29
CA ASP A 214 2.87 18.65 -6.90
C ASP A 214 2.89 17.19 -7.39
N THR A 215 1.83 16.42 -7.20
CA THR A 215 1.69 15.07 -7.71
C THR A 215 0.90 15.03 -9.01
N VAL A 216 1.31 14.18 -9.94
CA VAL A 216 0.66 14.01 -11.25
C VAL A 216 0.48 12.54 -11.58
N ILE A 217 -0.61 12.20 -12.28
CA ILE A 217 -0.79 10.86 -12.85
C ILE A 217 -0.19 10.84 -14.25
N THR A 218 0.61 9.83 -14.54
CA THR A 218 1.30 9.67 -15.82
C THR A 218 1.44 8.20 -16.21
N GLY A 219 1.46 7.94 -17.51
CA GLY A 219 1.85 6.64 -18.09
C GLY A 219 3.30 6.60 -18.57
N ASP A 220 4.13 7.60 -18.25
CA ASP A 220 5.50 7.69 -18.77
C ASP A 220 6.46 6.66 -18.16
N PHE A 221 6.16 6.18 -16.97
CA PHE A 221 6.95 5.14 -16.31
C PHE A 221 6.36 3.77 -16.66
N ASP A 222 6.86 3.19 -17.75
CA ASP A 222 6.51 1.86 -18.18
C ASP A 222 7.80 1.11 -18.63
N ASP A 223 7.91 -0.14 -18.31
CA ASP A 223 9.04 -1.00 -18.72
C ASP A 223 8.78 -1.60 -20.11
N GLY A 224 8.55 -0.74 -21.12
CA GLY A 224 8.30 -1.17 -22.51
C GLY A 224 6.90 -1.75 -22.73
N GLY A 225 5.90 -1.25 -22.03
CA GLY A 225 4.51 -1.68 -22.16
C GLY A 225 4.14 -2.93 -21.37
N HIS A 226 5.03 -3.43 -20.52
CA HIS A 226 4.74 -4.56 -19.63
C HIS A 226 3.94 -4.13 -18.39
N TRP A 227 3.89 -2.84 -18.13
CA TRP A 227 3.19 -2.31 -16.95
C TRP A 227 1.84 -1.69 -17.35
N PRO A 228 0.72 -2.31 -17.01
CA PRO A 228 -0.59 -1.76 -17.35
C PRO A 228 -0.95 -0.62 -16.39
N GLY A 229 -1.20 0.56 -16.92
CA GLY A 229 -1.83 1.65 -16.21
C GLY A 229 -0.89 2.78 -15.80
N ALA A 230 -1.51 3.87 -15.38
CA ALA A 230 -0.85 5.10 -14.97
C ALA A 230 -0.39 5.01 -13.51
N ALA A 231 0.60 5.83 -13.16
CA ALA A 231 1.09 5.97 -11.80
C ALA A 231 1.03 7.42 -11.35
N ARG A 232 0.80 7.66 -10.05
CA ARG A 232 0.92 8.98 -9.45
C ARG A 232 2.33 9.15 -8.86
N VAL A 233 3.00 10.19 -9.34
CA VAL A 233 4.40 10.53 -9.01
C VAL A 233 4.54 12.01 -8.69
N LEU A 234 5.69 12.42 -8.13
CA LEU A 234 6.07 13.84 -8.07
C LEU A 234 6.28 14.41 -9.47
N GLY A 235 5.59 15.49 -9.82
CA GLY A 235 5.68 16.14 -11.13
C GLY A 235 7.10 16.61 -11.47
N GLY A 236 7.87 17.04 -10.47
CA GLY A 236 9.27 17.40 -10.64
C GLY A 236 10.14 16.23 -11.10
N SER A 237 9.90 15.00 -10.62
CA SER A 237 10.62 13.80 -11.07
C SER A 237 10.25 13.41 -12.50
N LEU A 238 8.98 13.51 -12.85
CA LEU A 238 8.50 13.26 -14.21
C LEU A 238 9.19 14.20 -15.24
N ILE A 239 9.30 15.48 -14.94
CA ILE A 239 10.00 16.43 -15.81
C ILE A 239 11.47 16.03 -16.02
N ARG A 240 12.16 15.62 -14.96
CA ARG A 240 13.56 15.17 -15.04
C ARG A 240 13.70 13.84 -15.79
N ALA A 241 12.79 12.91 -15.53
CA ALA A 241 12.75 11.62 -16.24
C ALA A 241 12.56 11.81 -17.74
N ARG A 242 11.64 12.66 -18.16
CA ARG A 242 11.43 13.02 -19.59
C ARG A 242 12.68 13.58 -20.23
N ARG A 243 13.40 14.47 -19.53
CA ARG A 243 14.65 15.07 -20.04
C ARG A 243 15.79 14.06 -20.15
N SER A 244 15.88 13.09 -19.26
CA SER A 244 16.92 12.05 -19.26
C SER A 244 16.55 10.82 -20.09
N GLY A 245 15.30 10.71 -20.55
CA GLY A 245 14.78 9.51 -21.24
C GLY A 245 14.57 8.30 -20.32
N ASN A 246 14.60 8.49 -19.00
CA ASN A 246 14.36 7.42 -18.04
C ASN A 246 12.87 7.08 -17.96
N ARG A 247 12.54 5.81 -18.21
CA ARG A 247 11.17 5.28 -18.17
C ARG A 247 10.98 4.17 -17.14
N SER A 248 12.03 3.86 -16.35
CA SER A 248 11.99 2.80 -15.36
C SER A 248 10.87 3.00 -14.35
N THR A 249 10.11 1.93 -14.11
CA THR A 249 9.08 1.85 -13.07
C THR A 249 9.66 1.74 -11.65
N MET A 250 10.97 1.54 -11.52
CA MET A 250 11.61 1.42 -10.20
C MET A 250 11.69 2.77 -9.49
N PRO A 251 11.25 2.85 -8.22
CA PRO A 251 11.46 4.03 -7.40
C PRO A 251 12.94 4.18 -7.00
N PRO A 252 13.40 5.38 -6.68
CA PRO A 252 14.78 5.61 -6.30
C PRO A 252 15.10 5.02 -4.91
N THR A 253 15.90 3.96 -4.90
CA THR A 253 16.50 3.36 -3.70
C THR A 253 17.72 4.17 -3.24
N ARG A 254 18.26 3.88 -2.06
CA ARG A 254 19.48 4.51 -1.53
C ARG A 254 20.70 4.40 -2.46
N ALA A 255 20.72 3.38 -3.33
CA ALA A 255 21.81 3.14 -4.28
C ALA A 255 21.62 3.86 -5.63
N ALA A 256 20.53 4.62 -5.83
CA ALA A 256 20.25 5.25 -7.12
C ALA A 256 21.21 6.43 -7.40
N GLU A 257 21.79 6.44 -8.60
CA GLU A 257 22.71 7.53 -9.03
C GLU A 257 21.96 8.81 -9.43
N HIS A 258 20.76 8.68 -10.03
CA HIS A 258 19.95 9.79 -10.51
C HIS A 258 18.52 9.76 -9.94
N PRO A 259 18.37 9.82 -8.60
CA PRO A 259 17.12 9.51 -7.89
C PRO A 259 15.95 10.37 -8.34
N LEU A 260 16.15 11.65 -8.60
CA LEU A 260 15.06 12.55 -8.96
C LEU A 260 14.64 12.47 -10.44
N ALA A 261 15.31 11.64 -11.25
CA ALA A 261 14.91 11.35 -12.63
C ALA A 261 14.28 9.94 -12.75
N MET A 262 13.90 9.33 -11.63
CA MET A 262 13.22 8.03 -11.55
C MET A 262 11.76 8.20 -11.13
N ALA A 263 11.00 7.11 -11.04
CA ALA A 263 9.61 7.12 -10.60
C ALA A 263 9.49 7.45 -9.10
N CYS A 264 9.51 8.73 -8.76
CA CYS A 264 9.28 9.20 -7.38
C CYS A 264 7.77 9.12 -7.06
N TYR A 265 7.29 7.92 -6.74
CA TYR A 265 5.90 7.67 -6.43
C TYR A 265 5.44 8.47 -5.20
N ALA A 266 4.30 9.17 -5.32
CA ALA A 266 3.73 9.94 -4.22
C ALA A 266 2.23 10.10 -4.40
N GLY A 267 1.43 9.76 -3.40
CA GLY A 267 0.01 10.10 -3.36
C GLY A 267 -0.23 11.51 -2.83
N MET A 268 -1.45 11.99 -2.92
CA MET A 268 -1.82 13.34 -2.45
C MET A 268 -1.60 13.55 -0.94
N SER A 269 -1.47 12.46 -0.15
CA SER A 269 -1.06 12.52 1.26
C SER A 269 0.37 13.02 1.48
N VAL A 270 1.16 13.22 0.42
CA VAL A 270 2.49 13.85 0.48
C VAL A 270 2.44 15.20 1.19
N ALA A 271 1.39 16.00 1.01
CA ALA A 271 1.17 17.25 1.70
C ALA A 271 1.22 17.19 3.24
N HIS A 272 1.16 16.00 3.81
CA HIS A 272 1.19 15.77 5.26
C HIS A 272 2.52 15.16 5.75
N LEU A 273 3.52 15.04 4.88
CA LEU A 273 4.88 14.69 5.26
C LEU A 273 5.62 15.96 5.67
N THR A 274 5.91 16.12 6.95
CA THR A 274 6.56 17.34 7.49
C THR A 274 7.95 17.07 8.01
N ARG A 275 8.32 15.82 8.22
CA ARG A 275 9.63 15.40 8.73
C ARG A 275 9.92 13.94 8.43
N ILE A 276 11.18 13.56 8.46
CA ILE A 276 11.62 12.16 8.54
C ILE A 276 11.35 11.68 9.96
N GLN A 277 10.67 10.54 10.11
CA GLN A 277 10.38 9.96 11.42
C GLN A 277 10.26 8.43 11.32
N PRO A 278 10.57 7.69 12.40
CA PRO A 278 10.44 6.24 12.44
C PRO A 278 9.01 5.77 12.14
N ALA A 279 8.88 4.61 11.49
CA ALA A 279 7.58 4.06 11.09
C ALA A 279 6.61 3.86 12.29
N ALA A 280 7.12 3.47 13.45
CA ALA A 280 6.32 3.36 14.67
C ALA A 280 5.74 4.72 15.13
N GLU A 281 6.43 5.83 14.88
CA GLU A 281 5.90 7.17 15.15
C GLU A 281 4.84 7.57 14.13
N VAL A 282 5.08 7.28 12.84
CA VAL A 282 4.07 7.51 11.78
C VAL A 282 2.77 6.77 12.11
N LEU A 283 2.87 5.50 12.49
CA LEU A 283 1.70 4.70 12.87
C LEU A 283 0.98 5.28 14.10
N ARG A 284 1.74 5.72 15.11
CA ARG A 284 1.20 6.36 16.31
C ARG A 284 0.47 7.66 16.00
N ASP A 285 1.08 8.50 15.15
CA ASP A 285 0.47 9.77 14.74
C ASP A 285 -0.85 9.51 14.00
N LEU A 286 -0.89 8.55 13.07
CA LEU A 286 -2.09 8.19 12.32
C LEU A 286 -3.19 7.56 13.18
N ALA A 287 -2.84 6.81 14.22
CA ALA A 287 -3.78 6.14 15.12
C ALA A 287 -4.27 7.04 16.28
N SER A 288 -3.79 8.27 16.38
CA SER A 288 -4.00 9.13 17.58
C SER A 288 -5.44 9.58 17.79
N GLN A 289 -6.36 9.31 16.85
CA GLN A 289 -7.78 9.64 16.94
C GLN A 289 -8.71 8.40 16.83
N LEU A 290 -8.16 7.19 16.99
CA LEU A 290 -8.92 5.94 17.04
C LEU A 290 -9.18 5.47 18.46
#